data_0db29fdae0281fe15de8164a6777b623
#
_entry.id   0db29fdae0281fe15de8164a6777b623
#
_cell.length_a   1.000
_cell.length_b   1.000
_cell.length_c   1.000
_cell.angle_alpha   90.00
_cell.angle_beta   90.00
_cell.angle_gamma   90.00
#
_symmetry.space_group_name_H-M   'P 1'
#
loop_
_entity.id
_entity.type
_entity.pdbx_description
1 polymer ?
#
loop_
_entity_poly.entity_id
_entity_poly.type
_entity_poly.pdbx_seq_one_letter_code
_entity_poly.pdbx_strand_id
1 'polypeptide(L)'
;AANPNDWRFSNLNRELNTEFLATFDQAEGPIRSKDILTADWSLADHEGGEGYGTIQAKIALLTQTMHEKYADQGLLELDDWWWLITPNASNANYARHVYTDGRLNSDDAYGGNRGVRPAFFVESGITLSVEPDQVELSTSALLAEFTSKQLVEEVLRRIAEGQEDGDNDEEDDF
;
A
#
# COMPACT_ATOMS: atom_id res chain seq x y z
N ALA A 1 -13.33 28.00 9.13
CA ALA A 1 -13.33 26.57 9.44
C ALA A 1 -12.44 25.87 8.41
N ALA A 2 -11.79 24.77 8.77
CA ALA A 2 -11.04 23.96 7.82
C ALA A 2 -12.00 23.28 6.83
N ASN A 3 -11.53 23.05 5.60
CA ASN A 3 -12.31 22.32 4.61
C ASN A 3 -12.39 20.83 4.99
N PRO A 4 -13.54 20.17 4.81
CA PRO A 4 -13.70 18.77 5.18
C PRO A 4 -12.76 17.81 4.47
N ASN A 5 -12.37 18.10 3.25
CA ASN A 5 -11.43 17.30 2.47
C ASN A 5 -9.95 17.69 2.66
N ASP A 6 -9.67 18.59 3.61
CA ASP A 6 -8.29 18.93 3.97
C ASP A 6 -7.75 17.90 4.96
N TRP A 7 -6.95 16.97 4.46
CA TRP A 7 -6.35 15.90 5.22
C TRP A 7 -5.61 16.34 6.49
N ARG A 8 -5.00 17.53 6.48
CA ARG A 8 -4.25 18.07 7.62
C ARG A 8 -5.08 18.18 8.89
N PHE A 9 -6.39 18.38 8.74
CA PHE A 9 -7.35 18.54 9.84
C PHE A 9 -8.27 17.33 10.03
N SER A 10 -8.05 16.27 9.27
CA SER A 10 -8.83 15.03 9.35
C SER A 10 -8.60 14.32 10.69
N ASN A 11 -9.68 13.82 11.29
CA ASN A 11 -9.60 12.92 12.44
C ASN A 11 -8.86 11.63 12.07
N LEU A 12 -9.05 11.13 10.84
CA LEU A 12 -8.39 9.94 10.36
C LEU A 12 -6.86 10.11 10.29
N ASN A 13 -6.37 11.28 9.81
CA ASN A 13 -4.93 11.58 9.85
C ASN A 13 -4.38 11.49 11.27
N ARG A 14 -5.07 12.10 12.24
CA ARG A 14 -4.64 12.05 13.63
C ARG A 14 -4.62 10.62 14.16
N GLU A 15 -5.67 9.87 13.95
CA GLU A 15 -5.81 8.49 14.43
C GLU A 15 -4.74 7.57 13.84
N LEU A 16 -4.49 7.66 12.53
CA LEU A 16 -3.45 6.86 11.86
C LEU A 16 -2.06 7.15 12.39
N ASN A 17 -1.75 8.40 12.75
CA ASN A 17 -0.43 8.82 13.24
C ASN A 17 -0.30 8.81 14.77
N THR A 18 -1.32 8.35 15.50
CA THR A 18 -1.31 8.16 16.94
C THR A 18 -1.67 6.73 17.33
N GLU A 19 -2.95 6.41 17.45
CA GLU A 19 -3.44 5.13 17.95
C GLU A 19 -3.07 3.97 17.03
N PHE A 20 -3.31 4.10 15.73
CA PHE A 20 -2.96 3.06 14.77
C PHE A 20 -1.43 2.86 14.68
N LEU A 21 -0.64 3.93 14.62
CA LEU A 21 0.82 3.83 14.62
C LEU A 21 1.35 3.10 15.88
N ALA A 22 0.75 3.33 17.04
CA ALA A 22 1.13 2.66 18.28
C ALA A 22 0.86 1.15 18.28
N THR A 23 -0.06 0.66 17.44
CA THR A 23 -0.34 -0.79 17.32
C THR A 23 0.86 -1.56 16.78
N PHE A 24 1.71 -0.94 15.97
CA PHE A 24 2.94 -1.57 15.47
C PHE A 24 3.94 -1.94 16.58
N ASP A 25 3.91 -1.22 17.70
CA ASP A 25 4.78 -1.52 18.84
C ASP A 25 4.20 -2.57 19.80
N GLN A 26 2.90 -2.84 19.69
CA GLN A 26 2.18 -3.82 20.51
C GLN A 26 2.08 -5.19 19.84
N ALA A 27 2.02 -5.20 18.48
CA ALA A 27 1.90 -6.43 17.71
C ALA A 27 3.23 -7.21 17.66
N GLU A 28 3.16 -8.54 17.61
CA GLU A 28 4.31 -9.40 17.31
C GLU A 28 4.56 -9.41 15.79
N GLY A 29 4.87 -8.24 15.23
CA GLY A 29 5.13 -8.08 13.79
C GLY A 29 6.59 -7.72 13.51
N PRO A 30 7.03 -7.87 12.24
CA PRO A 30 8.40 -7.55 11.84
C PRO A 30 8.66 -6.03 11.74
N ILE A 31 7.61 -5.20 11.70
CA ILE A 31 7.69 -3.74 11.57
C ILE A 31 7.28 -3.09 12.88
N ARG A 32 8.05 -2.14 13.36
CA ARG A 32 7.77 -1.30 14.52
C ARG A 32 7.50 0.14 14.09
N SER A 33 6.88 0.95 14.93
CA SER A 33 6.59 2.36 14.65
C SER A 33 7.85 3.17 14.31
N LYS A 34 9.02 2.81 14.88
CA LYS A 34 10.32 3.43 14.60
C LYS A 34 10.82 3.15 13.18
N ASP A 35 10.44 2.01 12.58
CA ASP A 35 10.85 1.58 11.25
C ASP A 35 10.03 2.25 10.14
N ILE A 36 8.91 2.88 10.51
CA ILE A 36 8.06 3.64 9.61
C ILE A 36 8.63 5.05 9.46
N LEU A 37 9.02 5.41 8.24
CA LEU A 37 9.63 6.69 7.92
C LEU A 37 8.60 7.83 7.94
N THR A 38 9.03 9.00 8.41
CA THR A 38 8.30 10.23 8.14
C THR A 38 8.55 10.63 6.70
N ALA A 39 7.51 10.82 5.92
CA ALA A 39 7.57 11.14 4.50
C ALA A 39 6.69 12.32 4.14
N ASP A 40 7.00 12.94 3.00
CA ASP A 40 6.18 13.99 2.42
C ASP A 40 5.02 13.38 1.62
N TRP A 41 3.80 13.74 2.01
CA TRP A 41 2.58 13.32 1.34
C TRP A 41 1.96 14.50 0.62
N SER A 42 1.78 14.35 -0.69
CA SER A 42 1.15 15.37 -1.53
C SER A 42 -0.35 15.45 -1.24
N LEU A 43 -0.85 16.65 -1.04
CA LEU A 43 -2.26 16.99 -0.95
C LEU A 43 -2.73 17.77 -2.19
N ALA A 44 -2.02 17.60 -3.30
CA ALA A 44 -2.44 18.10 -4.62
C ALA A 44 -3.85 17.56 -4.94
N ASP A 45 -4.65 18.39 -5.58
CA ASP A 45 -6.00 17.99 -5.97
C ASP A 45 -6.00 17.04 -7.17
N HIS A 46 -7.16 16.47 -7.47
CA HIS A 46 -7.31 15.46 -8.52
C HIS A 46 -7.17 16.01 -9.95
N GLU A 47 -7.17 17.31 -10.14
CA GLU A 47 -6.96 17.98 -11.44
C GLU A 47 -5.50 18.43 -11.62
N GLY A 48 -4.63 18.16 -10.65
CA GLY A 48 -3.22 18.51 -10.67
C GLY A 48 -2.90 19.91 -10.16
N GLY A 49 -3.84 20.57 -9.51
CA GLY A 49 -3.60 21.80 -8.76
C GLY A 49 -2.87 21.55 -7.45
N GLU A 50 -2.35 22.64 -6.84
CA GLU A 50 -1.60 22.54 -5.58
C GLU A 50 -2.42 21.99 -4.40
N GLY A 51 -3.76 22.08 -4.46
CA GLY A 51 -4.65 21.66 -3.40
C GLY A 51 -4.29 22.28 -2.05
N TYR A 52 -3.89 21.44 -1.09
CA TYR A 52 -3.43 21.86 0.24
C TYR A 52 -1.92 21.71 0.44
N GLY A 53 -1.15 21.54 -0.66
CA GLY A 53 0.30 21.43 -0.65
C GLY A 53 0.79 20.06 -0.19
N THR A 54 1.66 20.02 0.81
CA THR A 54 2.30 18.80 1.32
C THR A 54 2.21 18.74 2.83
N ILE A 55 2.09 17.51 3.38
CA ILE A 55 2.17 17.25 4.82
C ILE A 55 3.25 16.20 5.09
N GLN A 56 3.96 16.35 6.21
CA GLN A 56 4.82 15.29 6.74
C GLN A 56 4.04 14.41 7.70
N ALA A 57 4.04 13.11 7.43
CA ALA A 57 3.40 12.12 8.28
C ALA A 57 4.10 10.75 8.11
N LYS A 58 3.96 9.88 9.10
CA LYS A 58 4.42 8.49 9.01
C LYS A 58 3.43 7.64 8.22
N ILE A 59 2.14 7.85 8.45
CA ILE A 59 1.07 7.08 7.84
C ILE A 59 0.07 8.03 7.19
N ALA A 60 -0.32 7.71 5.97
CA ALA A 60 -1.37 8.42 5.24
C ALA A 60 -2.23 7.45 4.43
N LEU A 61 -3.04 7.95 3.52
CA LEU A 61 -3.68 7.18 2.47
C LEU A 61 -2.92 7.38 1.15
N LEU A 62 -3.10 6.48 0.19
CA LEU A 62 -2.52 6.67 -1.14
C LEU A 62 -3.08 7.94 -1.79
N THR A 63 -2.22 8.64 -2.54
CA THR A 63 -2.68 9.69 -3.46
C THR A 63 -3.30 9.08 -4.72
N GLN A 64 -4.10 9.84 -5.46
CA GLN A 64 -4.58 9.41 -6.77
C GLN A 64 -3.43 9.04 -7.71
N THR A 65 -2.35 9.83 -7.75
CA THR A 65 -1.17 9.55 -8.56
C THR A 65 -0.47 8.24 -8.18
N MET A 66 -0.41 7.92 -6.88
CA MET A 66 0.11 6.63 -6.42
C MET A 66 -0.82 5.47 -6.83
N HIS A 67 -2.13 5.66 -6.69
CA HIS A 67 -3.10 4.67 -7.14
C HIS A 67 -2.94 4.40 -8.64
N GLU A 68 -2.93 5.43 -9.49
CA GLU A 68 -2.76 5.31 -10.94
C GLU A 68 -1.45 4.61 -11.31
N LYS A 69 -0.35 4.88 -10.57
CA LYS A 69 0.95 4.25 -10.79
C LYS A 69 0.96 2.75 -10.49
N TYR A 70 0.20 2.30 -9.49
CA TYR A 70 0.25 0.92 -9.00
C TYR A 70 -0.99 0.08 -9.36
N ALA A 71 -2.05 0.70 -9.90
CA ALA A 71 -3.29 0.01 -10.26
C ALA A 71 -3.06 -1.14 -11.26
N ASP A 72 -2.23 -0.90 -12.28
CA ASP A 72 -1.95 -1.91 -13.33
C ASP A 72 -1.16 -3.13 -12.80
N GLN A 73 -0.67 -3.08 -11.57
CA GLN A 73 0.07 -4.17 -10.96
C GLN A 73 -0.81 -5.18 -10.20
N GLY A 74 -2.14 -4.96 -10.19
CA GLY A 74 -3.10 -5.81 -9.47
C GLY A 74 -2.98 -5.76 -7.94
N LEU A 75 -2.18 -4.84 -7.40
CA LEU A 75 -1.89 -4.75 -5.96
C LEU A 75 -2.93 -3.96 -5.17
N LEU A 76 -3.82 -3.23 -5.86
CA LEU A 76 -4.72 -2.27 -5.25
C LEU A 76 -6.21 -2.65 -5.35
N GLU A 77 -6.53 -3.81 -5.87
CA GLU A 77 -7.90 -4.31 -5.93
C GLU A 77 -8.39 -4.70 -4.54
N LEU A 78 -9.60 -4.27 -4.19
CA LEU A 78 -10.30 -4.63 -2.96
C LEU A 78 -11.79 -4.82 -3.26
N ASP A 79 -12.43 -5.68 -2.48
CA ASP A 79 -13.87 -5.95 -2.59
C ASP A 79 -14.76 -4.81 -2.06
N ASP A 80 -14.16 -3.73 -1.57
CA ASP A 80 -14.89 -2.58 -1.03
C ASP A 80 -14.32 -1.26 -1.55
N TRP A 81 -15.10 -0.19 -1.46
CA TRP A 81 -14.67 1.16 -1.79
C TRP A 81 -13.77 1.70 -0.70
N TRP A 82 -12.73 2.45 -1.07
CA TRP A 82 -11.78 2.97 -0.10
C TRP A 82 -11.29 4.38 -0.45
N TRP A 83 -10.96 5.15 0.60
CA TRP A 83 -10.56 6.54 0.49
C TRP A 83 -9.12 6.72 0.02
N LEU A 84 -8.91 7.77 -0.78
CA LEU A 84 -7.61 8.36 -1.07
C LEU A 84 -7.41 9.65 -0.25
N ILE A 85 -6.15 10.08 -0.09
CA ILE A 85 -5.82 11.36 0.55
C ILE A 85 -6.15 12.57 -0.34
N THR A 86 -6.29 12.37 -1.64
CA THR A 86 -6.44 13.42 -2.67
C THR A 86 -7.77 14.16 -2.54
N PRO A 87 -7.75 15.49 -2.35
CA PRO A 87 -8.96 16.29 -2.32
C PRO A 87 -9.58 16.45 -3.71
N ASN A 88 -10.88 16.74 -3.76
CA ASN A 88 -11.55 17.18 -4.96
C ASN A 88 -11.24 18.68 -5.19
N ALA A 89 -10.88 19.07 -6.44
CA ALA A 89 -10.51 20.44 -6.79
C ALA A 89 -11.66 21.42 -6.68
N SER A 90 -12.87 20.98 -7.07
CA SER A 90 -14.03 21.85 -7.26
C SER A 90 -14.97 21.89 -6.05
N ASN A 91 -14.85 20.92 -5.12
CA ASN A 91 -15.74 20.81 -3.97
C ASN A 91 -14.95 20.47 -2.71
N ALA A 92 -14.85 21.42 -1.80
CA ALA A 92 -14.11 21.29 -0.54
C ALA A 92 -14.72 20.27 0.45
N ASN A 93 -15.92 19.76 0.19
CA ASN A 93 -16.52 18.70 0.98
C ASN A 93 -16.14 17.30 0.47
N TYR A 94 -15.59 17.16 -0.74
CA TYR A 94 -15.39 15.88 -1.41
C TYR A 94 -13.91 15.47 -1.43
N ALA A 95 -13.66 14.20 -1.12
CA ALA A 95 -12.38 13.53 -1.30
C ALA A 95 -12.47 12.45 -2.39
N ARG A 96 -11.35 12.08 -2.96
CA ARG A 96 -11.29 10.98 -3.93
C ARG A 96 -11.41 9.63 -3.24
N HIS A 97 -12.01 8.68 -3.92
CA HIS A 97 -12.09 7.28 -3.53
C HIS A 97 -11.98 6.35 -4.74
N VAL A 98 -11.70 5.10 -4.47
CA VAL A 98 -11.60 4.01 -5.45
C VAL A 98 -12.80 3.10 -5.28
N TYR A 99 -13.45 2.73 -6.38
CA TYR A 99 -14.48 1.68 -6.43
C TYR A 99 -13.86 0.28 -6.44
N THR A 100 -14.68 -0.76 -6.23
CA THR A 100 -14.28 -2.18 -6.31
C THR A 100 -13.68 -2.57 -7.67
N ASP A 101 -14.05 -1.87 -8.74
CA ASP A 101 -13.53 -2.07 -10.10
C ASP A 101 -12.32 -1.19 -10.44
N GLY A 102 -11.72 -0.54 -9.43
CA GLY A 102 -10.55 0.32 -9.58
C GLY A 102 -10.83 1.72 -10.12
N ARG A 103 -12.07 2.03 -10.52
CA ARG A 103 -12.42 3.37 -11.00
C ARG A 103 -12.37 4.41 -9.88
N LEU A 104 -11.97 5.61 -10.24
CA LEU A 104 -11.87 6.75 -9.35
C LEU A 104 -13.15 7.60 -9.37
N ASN A 105 -13.60 8.03 -8.19
CA ASN A 105 -14.67 9.00 -8.05
C ASN A 105 -14.42 9.91 -6.84
N SER A 106 -15.32 10.84 -6.57
CA SER A 106 -15.30 11.71 -5.40
C SER A 106 -16.61 11.61 -4.64
N ASP A 107 -16.55 11.68 -3.33
CA ASP A 107 -17.72 11.71 -2.47
C ASP A 107 -17.45 12.52 -1.21
N ASP A 108 -18.51 12.75 -0.42
CA ASP A 108 -18.47 13.52 0.80
C ASP A 108 -17.47 12.94 1.80
N ALA A 109 -16.47 13.72 2.15
CA ALA A 109 -15.40 13.35 3.08
C ALA A 109 -15.89 13.04 4.51
N TYR A 110 -17.14 13.38 4.83
CA TYR A 110 -17.79 12.96 6.08
C TYR A 110 -18.42 11.57 6.00
N GLY A 111 -18.47 10.96 4.81
CA GLY A 111 -19.04 9.63 4.61
C GLY A 111 -18.24 8.57 5.33
N GLY A 112 -18.80 7.97 6.40
CA GLY A 112 -18.13 6.97 7.22
C GLY A 112 -18.24 5.51 6.72
N ASN A 113 -18.66 5.31 5.47
CA ASN A 113 -19.03 3.99 4.94
C ASN A 113 -18.08 3.47 3.86
N ARG A 114 -16.83 3.93 3.84
CA ARG A 114 -15.80 3.45 2.92
C ARG A 114 -14.60 2.94 3.67
N GLY A 115 -13.90 1.98 3.09
CA GLY A 115 -12.70 1.41 3.64
C GLY A 115 -11.58 2.44 3.81
N VAL A 116 -10.70 2.17 4.77
CA VAL A 116 -9.47 2.93 5.01
C VAL A 116 -8.30 2.02 4.70
N ARG A 117 -7.43 2.44 3.78
CA ARG A 117 -6.22 1.72 3.38
C ARG A 117 -4.98 2.53 3.75
N PRO A 118 -4.42 2.33 4.96
CA PRO A 118 -3.23 3.02 5.38
C PRO A 118 -2.03 2.67 4.50
N ALA A 119 -1.21 3.69 4.20
CA ALA A 119 0.04 3.55 3.47
C ALA A 119 1.18 4.21 4.24
N PHE A 120 2.38 3.61 4.18
CA PHE A 120 3.57 4.10 4.84
C PHE A 120 4.82 3.62 4.12
N PHE A 121 5.95 4.27 4.40
CA PHE A 121 7.26 3.90 3.88
C PHE A 121 8.10 3.30 5.00
N VAL A 122 8.89 2.29 4.66
CA VAL A 122 9.89 1.70 5.55
C VAL A 122 11.28 1.85 4.96
N GLU A 123 12.32 1.76 5.78
CA GLU A 123 13.69 1.78 5.30
C GLU A 123 13.96 0.59 4.35
N SER A 124 14.71 0.85 3.29
CA SER A 124 15.02 -0.15 2.26
C SER A 124 15.90 -1.32 2.75
N GLY A 125 16.46 -1.20 3.96
CA GLY A 125 17.28 -2.24 4.59
C GLY A 125 16.51 -3.20 5.51
N ILE A 126 15.19 -3.03 5.66
CA ILE A 126 14.37 -3.95 6.45
C ILE A 126 14.23 -5.26 5.68
N THR A 127 14.87 -6.30 6.20
CA THR A 127 14.66 -7.66 5.71
C THR A 127 13.48 -8.26 6.49
N LEU A 128 12.38 -8.50 5.81
CA LEU A 128 11.27 -9.27 6.35
C LEU A 128 11.67 -10.75 6.29
N SER A 129 12.25 -11.27 7.37
CA SER A 129 12.46 -12.72 7.49
C SER A 129 11.13 -13.36 7.89
N VAL A 130 10.58 -14.15 6.99
CA VAL A 130 9.42 -15.00 7.29
C VAL A 130 9.99 -16.36 7.70
N GLU A 131 9.81 -16.73 8.98
CA GLU A 131 10.14 -18.09 9.41
C GLU A 131 9.25 -19.08 8.63
N PRO A 132 9.80 -20.19 8.14
CA PRO A 132 9.07 -21.13 7.29
C PRO A 132 7.74 -21.61 7.89
N ASP A 133 7.68 -21.74 9.20
CA ASP A 133 6.48 -22.21 9.92
C ASP A 133 5.39 -21.13 10.09
N GLN A 134 5.70 -19.86 9.79
CA GLN A 134 4.79 -18.73 9.87
C GLN A 134 4.23 -18.32 8.49
N VAL A 135 4.67 -18.99 7.42
CA VAL A 135 4.28 -18.63 6.04
C VAL A 135 2.78 -18.73 5.82
N GLU A 136 2.09 -19.66 6.49
CA GLU A 136 0.64 -19.82 6.33
C GLU A 136 -0.19 -18.71 6.99
N LEU A 137 0.33 -18.03 8.02
CA LEU A 137 -0.43 -17.04 8.79
C LEU A 137 -0.06 -15.58 8.44
N SER A 138 1.18 -15.32 8.04
CA SER A 138 1.63 -13.95 7.72
C SER A 138 1.48 -13.60 6.25
N THR A 139 1.51 -14.57 5.34
CA THR A 139 1.23 -14.36 3.91
C THR A 139 -0.22 -13.98 3.65
N SER A 140 -1.16 -14.41 4.47
CA SER A 140 -2.56 -13.99 4.36
C SER A 140 -2.80 -12.55 4.83
N ALA A 141 -1.91 -11.97 5.64
CA ALA A 141 -2.04 -10.62 6.17
C ALA A 141 -1.26 -9.56 5.37
N LEU A 142 -0.15 -9.94 4.73
CA LEU A 142 0.70 -9.04 3.93
C LEU A 142 0.55 -9.23 2.41
N LEU A 143 0.05 -10.41 2.00
CA LEU A 143 -0.17 -10.80 0.61
C LEU A 143 -1.61 -11.30 0.48
N ALA A 144 -2.58 -10.49 0.87
CA ALA A 144 -3.98 -10.89 0.83
C ALA A 144 -4.46 -11.40 -0.55
N GLU A 145 -3.59 -11.46 -1.58
CA GLU A 145 -3.94 -12.01 -2.90
C GLU A 145 -2.79 -12.53 -3.79
N PHE A 146 -1.57 -12.70 -3.30
CA PHE A 146 -0.75 -13.71 -3.96
C PHE A 146 -1.20 -15.07 -3.42
N THR A 147 -2.00 -15.79 -4.19
CA THR A 147 -2.32 -17.16 -3.80
C THR A 147 -1.00 -17.90 -3.66
N SER A 148 -0.81 -18.60 -2.53
CA SER A 148 0.35 -19.45 -2.26
C SER A 148 0.71 -20.37 -3.44
N LYS A 149 -0.26 -20.65 -4.29
CA LYS A 149 -0.12 -21.38 -5.55
C LYS A 149 0.72 -20.64 -6.59
N GLN A 150 0.52 -19.34 -6.79
CA GLN A 150 1.29 -18.55 -7.78
C GLN A 150 2.75 -18.36 -7.33
N LEU A 151 2.99 -18.21 -6.02
CA LEU A 151 4.34 -18.10 -5.49
C LEU A 151 5.08 -19.43 -5.61
N VAL A 152 4.42 -20.55 -5.31
CA VAL A 152 4.99 -21.90 -5.45
C VAL A 152 5.25 -22.23 -6.93
N GLU A 153 4.34 -21.90 -7.82
CA GLU A 153 4.52 -22.10 -9.27
C GLU A 153 5.71 -21.28 -9.81
N GLU A 154 5.88 -20.02 -9.36
CA GLU A 154 7.02 -19.19 -9.78
C GLU A 154 8.35 -19.69 -9.21
N VAL A 155 8.38 -20.13 -7.95
CA VAL A 155 9.58 -20.72 -7.33
C VAL A 155 9.95 -22.04 -8.03
N LEU A 156 8.97 -22.91 -8.32
CA LEU A 156 9.22 -24.16 -9.04
C LEU A 156 9.67 -23.92 -10.47
N ARG A 157 9.15 -22.89 -11.15
CA ARG A 157 9.60 -22.49 -12.48
C ARG A 157 11.07 -22.07 -12.47
N ARG A 158 11.48 -21.22 -11.50
CA ARG A 158 12.89 -20.77 -11.37
C ARG A 158 13.85 -21.89 -11.01
N ILE A 159 13.41 -22.86 -10.19
CA ILE A 159 14.22 -24.04 -9.89
C ILE A 159 14.40 -24.90 -11.14
N ALA A 160 13.33 -25.10 -11.94
CA ALA A 160 13.41 -25.87 -13.18
C ALA A 160 14.32 -25.19 -14.23
N GLU A 161 14.23 -23.87 -14.40
CA GLU A 161 15.10 -23.09 -15.30
C GLU A 161 16.57 -23.05 -14.84
N GLY A 162 16.84 -23.14 -13.53
CA GLY A 162 18.21 -23.20 -12.99
C GLY A 162 18.85 -24.59 -13.04
N GLN A 163 18.12 -25.64 -13.43
CA GLN A 163 18.66 -26.99 -13.59
C GLN A 163 19.00 -27.35 -15.04
N GLU A 164 18.60 -26.55 -16.04
CA GLU A 164 18.89 -26.82 -17.45
C GLU A 164 20.28 -26.31 -17.91
N ASP A 165 20.97 -25.50 -17.12
CA ASP A 165 22.29 -24.95 -17.47
C ASP A 165 23.48 -25.80 -16.94
N GLY A 166 23.23 -27.00 -16.42
CA GLY A 166 24.24 -27.79 -15.73
C GLY A 166 24.73 -29.08 -16.41
N ASP A 167 24.24 -29.41 -17.62
CA ASP A 167 24.56 -30.74 -18.22
C ASP A 167 24.97 -30.66 -19.70
N ASN A 168 26.01 -29.87 -19.99
CA ASN A 168 26.67 -29.92 -21.28
C ASN A 168 28.15 -29.49 -21.15
N ASP A 169 28.97 -30.29 -20.47
CA ASP A 169 30.39 -30.37 -20.71
C ASP A 169 30.86 -31.75 -20.30
N GLU A 170 31.34 -32.47 -21.25
CA GLU A 170 32.25 -33.60 -21.33
C GLU A 170 31.69 -34.74 -22.17
N GLU A 171 32.06 -34.69 -23.43
CA GLU A 171 32.65 -35.82 -24.16
C GLU A 171 33.16 -35.31 -25.49
N ASP A 172 34.44 -34.98 -25.54
CA ASP A 172 35.23 -35.17 -26.77
C ASP A 172 36.64 -35.55 -26.37
N ASP A 173 36.92 -36.81 -26.49
CA ASP A 173 38.28 -37.29 -26.58
C ASP A 173 38.37 -38.33 -27.71
N PHE A 174 39.34 -38.10 -28.59
CA PHE A 174 39.99 -38.83 -29.67
C PHE A 174 39.89 -38.21 -31.04
#